data_9cea4ab9ff222315411cfbc2ffe24816
#
_entry.id   9cea4ab9ff222315411cfbc2ffe24816
#
_cell.length_a   1.000
_cell.length_b   1.000
_cell.length_c   1.000
_cell.angle_alpha   90.00
_cell.angle_beta   90.00
_cell.angle_gamma   90.00
#
_symmetry.space_group_name_H-M   'P 1'
#
loop_
_entity.id
_entity.type
_entity.pdbx_description
1 polymer ?
#
loop_
_entity_poly.entity_id
_entity_poly.type
_entity_poly.pdbx_seq_one_letter_code
_entity_poly.pdbx_strand_id
1 'polypeptide(L)'
;MGTDLREALSSIQAIASEAREILERTNIEPGALDAVESRLALLEKLKAKYGATIAEVLEYATELRAELGDLERAASDATDLEKQLLPLRTQMETLAGKLSRARRETAKRVTPQLEGIVQSLGMPKARLEFGFEPSAPNINGAENLEIRFGANPGEPLGSLAKIASGGELSRVMLALSSVLGSGTPSVIFDEVDAGIGGAAAIAVGEQLERLSNSHQVLVVTHLAQIAARATQHFKVSKLEVKGRTKVVVEKLNGENRVLELARMLSGSDSRAAVEHARELLNAR
;
A
#
# COMPACT_ATOMS: atom_id res chain seq x y z
N MET A 1 -58.53 104.56 22.57
CA MET A 1 -57.37 104.57 21.67
C MET A 1 -56.02 104.14 22.26
N GLY A 2 -55.67 104.55 23.52
CA GLY A 2 -54.40 104.16 24.10
C GLY A 2 -54.34 102.74 24.65
N THR A 3 -55.47 102.17 25.05
CA THR A 3 -55.60 100.77 25.56
C THR A 3 -55.57 99.74 24.42
N ASP A 4 -56.25 100.00 23.32
CA ASP A 4 -56.38 99.11 22.18
C ASP A 4 -55.02 98.94 21.44
N LEU A 5 -54.23 100.03 21.45
CA LEU A 5 -52.90 100.00 20.90
C LEU A 5 -51.91 99.14 21.74
N ARG A 6 -52.05 99.13 23.04
CA ARG A 6 -51.25 98.28 23.97
C ARG A 6 -51.60 96.79 23.83
N GLU A 7 -52.88 96.50 23.69
CA GLU A 7 -53.37 95.15 23.48
C GLU A 7 -52.89 94.58 22.17
N ALA A 8 -52.97 95.36 21.10
CA ALA A 8 -52.45 94.99 19.78
C ALA A 8 -50.90 94.75 19.81
N LEU A 9 -50.19 95.67 20.53
CA LEU A 9 -48.76 95.50 20.68
C LEU A 9 -48.35 94.22 21.46
N SER A 10 -49.11 93.94 22.53
CA SER A 10 -48.91 92.73 23.33
C SER A 10 -49.20 91.44 22.54
N SER A 11 -50.25 91.48 21.73
CA SER A 11 -50.61 90.33 20.85
C SER A 11 -49.54 90.13 19.78
N ILE A 12 -48.97 91.18 19.16
CA ILE A 12 -47.91 91.09 18.21
C ILE A 12 -46.59 90.58 18.86
N GLN A 13 -46.32 91.04 20.07
CA GLN A 13 -45.15 90.55 20.82
C GLN A 13 -45.29 89.05 21.21
N ALA A 14 -46.52 88.60 21.58
CA ALA A 14 -46.75 87.20 21.88
C ALA A 14 -46.58 86.35 20.63
N ILE A 15 -47.15 86.75 19.46
CA ILE A 15 -46.99 86.05 18.19
C ILE A 15 -45.49 86.02 17.73
N ALA A 16 -44.82 87.15 17.90
CA ALA A 16 -43.38 87.19 17.55
C ALA A 16 -42.53 86.31 18.46
N SER A 17 -42.90 86.14 19.72
CA SER A 17 -42.21 85.25 20.64
C SER A 17 -42.45 83.78 20.28
N GLU A 18 -43.70 83.46 19.98
CA GLU A 18 -44.15 82.13 19.59
C GLU A 18 -43.44 81.70 18.23
N ALA A 19 -43.39 82.67 17.26
CA ALA A 19 -42.72 82.46 16.02
C ALA A 19 -41.19 82.27 16.20
N ARG A 20 -40.56 82.93 17.16
CA ARG A 20 -39.14 82.69 17.46
C ARG A 20 -38.94 81.34 18.13
N GLU A 21 -39.80 80.97 19.05
CA GLU A 21 -39.71 79.65 19.68
C GLU A 21 -39.88 78.54 18.67
N ILE A 22 -40.81 78.68 17.71
CA ILE A 22 -40.94 77.73 16.60
C ILE A 22 -39.69 77.70 15.72
N LEU A 23 -39.11 78.84 15.42
CA LEU A 23 -37.87 78.95 14.64
C LEU A 23 -36.65 78.32 15.36
N GLU A 24 -36.54 78.54 16.69
CA GLU A 24 -35.49 77.95 17.50
C GLU A 24 -35.64 76.42 17.64
N ARG A 25 -36.89 75.96 17.79
CA ARG A 25 -37.24 74.54 17.82
C ARG A 25 -37.06 73.87 16.45
N THR A 26 -37.16 74.63 15.35
CA THR A 26 -36.94 74.16 13.96
C THR A 26 -35.52 74.59 13.49
N ASN A 27 -34.54 74.29 14.32
CA ASN A 27 -33.14 74.55 13.96
C ASN A 27 -32.74 73.44 12.94
N ILE A 28 -33.16 73.67 11.70
CA ILE A 28 -32.77 72.83 10.56
C ILE A 28 -31.41 73.32 10.14
N GLU A 29 -30.34 72.60 10.58
CA GLU A 29 -29.02 72.83 10.01
C GLU A 29 -29.11 72.74 8.50
N PRO A 30 -28.54 73.71 7.74
CA PRO A 30 -28.48 73.63 6.30
C PRO A 30 -27.79 72.37 5.88
N GLY A 31 -28.46 71.47 5.13
CA GLY A 31 -27.96 70.14 4.71
C GLY A 31 -28.44 68.97 5.56
N ALA A 32 -29.11 69.18 6.70
CA ALA A 32 -29.64 68.07 7.50
C ALA A 32 -30.64 67.23 6.73
N LEU A 33 -31.49 67.85 5.93
CA LEU A 33 -32.46 67.17 5.08
C LEU A 33 -31.74 66.29 4.04
N ASP A 34 -30.74 66.84 3.32
CA ASP A 34 -29.99 66.13 2.33
C ASP A 34 -29.22 64.94 2.93
N ALA A 35 -28.74 65.07 4.17
CA ALA A 35 -28.07 63.98 4.89
C ALA A 35 -29.04 62.86 5.26
N VAL A 36 -30.27 63.24 5.71
CA VAL A 36 -31.30 62.23 6.02
C VAL A 36 -31.79 61.51 4.78
N GLU A 37 -32.04 62.26 3.68
CA GLU A 37 -32.44 61.66 2.40
C GLU A 37 -31.35 60.73 1.83
N SER A 38 -30.09 61.12 1.86
CA SER A 38 -28.98 60.30 1.46
C SER A 38 -28.89 59.02 2.30
N ARG A 39 -29.08 59.12 3.60
CA ARG A 39 -29.10 57.97 4.51
C ARG A 39 -30.26 57.02 4.22
N LEU A 40 -31.46 57.58 3.98
CA LEU A 40 -32.64 56.80 3.63
C LEU A 40 -32.43 56.04 2.31
N ALA A 41 -31.94 56.72 1.29
CA ALA A 41 -31.60 56.10 0.01
C ALA A 41 -30.59 54.96 0.15
N LEU A 42 -29.56 55.12 0.99
CA LEU A 42 -28.59 54.06 1.28
C LEU A 42 -29.26 52.86 1.98
N LEU A 43 -30.14 53.12 2.97
CA LEU A 43 -30.87 52.05 3.66
C LEU A 43 -31.80 51.26 2.71
N GLU A 44 -32.52 51.97 1.82
CA GLU A 44 -33.38 51.34 0.83
C GLU A 44 -32.56 50.51 -0.17
N LYS A 45 -31.39 50.99 -0.59
CA LYS A 45 -30.47 50.23 -1.46
C LYS A 45 -29.94 48.97 -0.76
N LEU A 46 -29.62 49.04 0.55
CA LEU A 46 -29.18 47.89 1.32
C LEU A 46 -30.32 46.87 1.48
N LYS A 47 -31.54 47.36 1.80
CA LYS A 47 -32.72 46.51 1.90
C LYS A 47 -33.02 45.80 0.58
N ALA A 48 -33.02 46.52 -0.53
CA ALA A 48 -33.27 45.93 -1.86
C ALA A 48 -32.29 44.83 -2.25
N LYS A 49 -31.08 44.86 -1.69
CA LYS A 49 -30.01 43.90 -2.05
C LYS A 49 -29.89 42.75 -1.06
N TYR A 50 -30.11 42.98 0.23
CA TYR A 50 -29.74 42.05 1.29
C TYR A 50 -30.87 41.60 2.22
N GLY A 51 -32.11 42.18 2.09
CA GLY A 51 -33.26 41.77 2.88
C GLY A 51 -34.37 42.83 2.85
N ALA A 52 -35.63 42.46 3.05
CA ALA A 52 -36.77 43.37 2.99
C ALA A 52 -36.82 44.35 4.17
N THR A 53 -36.21 44.00 5.30
CA THR A 53 -36.15 44.78 6.54
C THR A 53 -34.71 45.04 6.99
N ILE A 54 -34.50 46.04 7.80
CA ILE A 54 -33.16 46.30 8.39
C ILE A 54 -32.70 45.12 9.27
N ALA A 55 -33.65 44.47 9.96
CA ALA A 55 -33.35 43.31 10.78
C ALA A 55 -32.75 42.16 9.92
N GLU A 56 -33.38 41.85 8.80
CA GLU A 56 -32.87 40.84 7.85
C GLU A 56 -31.51 41.21 7.28
N VAL A 57 -31.27 42.48 6.95
CA VAL A 57 -29.96 42.96 6.48
C VAL A 57 -28.86 42.76 7.54
N LEU A 58 -29.20 43.00 8.84
CA LEU A 58 -28.26 42.80 9.93
C LEU A 58 -28.01 41.30 10.22
N GLU A 59 -29.05 40.48 10.13
CA GLU A 59 -28.94 39.04 10.25
C GLU A 59 -28.03 38.47 9.15
N TYR A 60 -28.30 38.81 7.91
CA TYR A 60 -27.47 38.45 6.78
C TYR A 60 -26.00 38.90 6.92
N ALA A 61 -25.79 40.13 7.41
CA ALA A 61 -24.42 40.61 7.71
C ALA A 61 -23.73 39.80 8.80
N THR A 62 -24.50 39.27 9.77
CA THR A 62 -23.96 38.44 10.83
C THR A 62 -23.59 37.04 10.33
N GLU A 63 -24.45 36.45 9.50
CA GLU A 63 -24.19 35.17 8.83
C GLU A 63 -22.93 35.25 7.94
N LEU A 64 -22.83 36.26 7.10
CA LEU A 64 -21.67 36.48 6.26
C LEU A 64 -20.38 36.68 7.06
N ARG A 65 -20.43 37.36 8.20
CA ARG A 65 -19.24 37.49 9.06
C ARG A 65 -18.82 36.17 9.66
N ALA A 66 -19.77 35.33 10.05
CA ALA A 66 -19.47 33.99 10.54
C ALA A 66 -18.83 33.13 9.46
N GLU A 67 -19.42 33.13 8.25
CA GLU A 67 -18.89 32.41 7.10
C GLU A 67 -17.48 32.88 6.72
N LEU A 68 -17.26 34.21 6.69
CA LEU A 68 -15.93 34.75 6.44
C LEU A 68 -14.91 34.29 7.49
N GLY A 69 -15.29 34.32 8.78
CA GLY A 69 -14.43 33.83 9.85
C GLY A 69 -14.11 32.34 9.75
N ASP A 70 -15.04 31.52 9.26
CA ASP A 70 -14.80 30.11 9.02
C ASP A 70 -13.84 29.91 7.84
N LEU A 71 -14.02 30.65 6.75
CA LEU A 71 -13.13 30.62 5.59
C LEU A 71 -11.70 31.09 5.92
N GLU A 72 -11.56 32.15 6.70
CA GLU A 72 -10.25 32.66 7.14
C GLU A 72 -9.54 31.62 8.03
N ARG A 73 -10.24 30.95 8.93
CA ARG A 73 -9.71 29.84 9.74
C ARG A 73 -9.27 28.68 8.85
N ALA A 74 -10.13 28.24 7.94
CA ALA A 74 -9.80 27.17 7.01
C ALA A 74 -8.57 27.50 6.14
N ALA A 75 -8.43 28.73 5.68
CA ALA A 75 -7.25 29.19 4.93
C ALA A 75 -5.97 29.19 5.77
N SER A 76 -6.08 29.60 7.04
CA SER A 76 -4.95 29.54 7.99
C SER A 76 -4.53 28.11 8.26
N ASP A 77 -5.51 27.23 8.56
CA ASP A 77 -5.26 25.81 8.81
C ASP A 77 -4.62 25.11 7.59
N ALA A 78 -5.09 25.44 6.38
CA ALA A 78 -4.49 24.92 5.14
C ALA A 78 -3.03 25.32 5.00
N THR A 79 -2.72 26.59 5.29
CA THR A 79 -1.32 27.11 5.23
C THR A 79 -0.43 26.41 6.25
N ASP A 80 -0.93 26.15 7.45
CA ASP A 80 -0.16 25.48 8.50
C ASP A 80 0.02 23.99 8.21
N LEU A 81 -0.98 23.34 7.63
CA LEU A 81 -0.86 21.97 7.13
C LEU A 81 0.19 21.87 6.00
N GLU A 82 0.21 22.82 5.07
CA GLU A 82 1.24 22.85 4.01
C GLU A 82 2.66 22.98 4.58
N LYS A 83 2.84 23.83 5.61
CA LYS A 83 4.13 23.96 6.31
C LYS A 83 4.57 22.66 6.98
N GLN A 84 3.61 21.88 7.52
CA GLN A 84 3.88 20.57 8.13
C GLN A 84 4.16 19.48 7.08
N LEU A 85 3.49 19.52 5.93
CA LEU A 85 3.66 18.56 4.85
C LEU A 85 5.04 18.62 4.20
N LEU A 86 5.59 19.80 4.03
CA LEU A 86 6.89 19.99 3.35
C LEU A 86 8.04 19.21 4.01
N PRO A 87 8.28 19.32 5.33
CA PRO A 87 9.32 18.53 6.00
C PRO A 87 9.04 17.03 5.98
N LEU A 88 7.77 16.61 6.08
CA LEU A 88 7.40 15.20 6.02
C LEU A 88 7.67 14.59 4.64
N ARG A 89 7.37 15.32 3.57
CA ARG A 89 7.72 14.91 2.20
C ARG A 89 9.23 14.76 2.03
N THR A 90 10.01 15.72 2.51
CA THR A 90 11.48 15.67 2.45
C THR A 90 12.04 14.48 3.23
N GLN A 91 11.49 14.18 4.41
CA GLN A 91 11.86 12.99 5.19
C GLN A 91 11.51 11.70 4.46
N MET A 92 10.31 11.62 3.90
CA MET A 92 9.85 10.46 3.12
C MET A 92 10.76 10.21 1.91
N GLU A 93 11.09 11.24 1.13
CA GLU A 93 12.00 11.14 -0.02
C GLU A 93 13.40 10.68 0.41
N THR A 94 13.90 11.22 1.52
CA THR A 94 15.18 10.83 2.09
C THR A 94 15.20 9.36 2.49
N LEU A 95 14.15 8.89 3.18
CA LEU A 95 14.02 7.50 3.62
C LEU A 95 13.82 6.56 2.42
N ALA A 96 13.00 6.93 1.45
CA ALA A 96 12.81 6.18 0.22
C ALA A 96 14.13 6.03 -0.55
N GLY A 97 14.91 7.10 -0.65
CA GLY A 97 16.23 7.06 -1.27
C GLY A 97 17.24 6.16 -0.54
N LYS A 98 17.23 6.16 0.80
CA LYS A 98 18.04 5.22 1.60
C LYS A 98 17.62 3.78 1.37
N LEU A 99 16.32 3.50 1.36
CA LEU A 99 15.77 2.17 1.11
C LEU A 99 16.13 1.66 -0.29
N SER A 100 15.95 2.48 -1.32
CA SER A 100 16.30 2.16 -2.69
C SER A 100 17.80 1.80 -2.81
N ARG A 101 18.68 2.57 -2.19
CA ARG A 101 20.11 2.30 -2.19
C ARG A 101 20.43 0.96 -1.52
N ALA A 102 19.89 0.71 -0.33
CA ALA A 102 20.08 -0.53 0.40
C ALA A 102 19.57 -1.76 -0.39
N ARG A 103 18.42 -1.64 -1.05
CA ARG A 103 17.87 -2.69 -1.91
C ARG A 103 18.80 -3.00 -3.10
N ARG A 104 19.30 -1.98 -3.78
CA ARG A 104 20.22 -2.14 -4.94
C ARG A 104 21.54 -2.77 -4.52
N GLU A 105 22.09 -2.37 -3.37
CA GLU A 105 23.30 -2.98 -2.81
C GLU A 105 23.07 -4.44 -2.45
N THR A 106 21.92 -4.74 -1.81
CA THR A 106 21.54 -6.12 -1.47
C THR A 106 21.33 -6.96 -2.73
N ALA A 107 20.62 -6.44 -3.73
CA ALA A 107 20.42 -7.11 -5.02
C ALA A 107 21.75 -7.48 -5.68
N LYS A 108 22.70 -6.54 -5.76
CA LYS A 108 24.03 -6.80 -6.32
C LYS A 108 24.78 -7.95 -5.59
N ARG A 109 24.58 -8.08 -4.29
CA ARG A 109 25.22 -9.11 -3.47
C ARG A 109 24.55 -10.46 -3.61
N VAL A 110 23.21 -10.51 -3.66
CA VAL A 110 22.46 -11.77 -3.63
C VAL A 110 22.25 -12.38 -5.03
N THR A 111 22.24 -11.58 -6.10
CA THR A 111 22.03 -12.07 -7.47
C THR A 111 23.00 -13.17 -7.86
N PRO A 112 24.33 -13.04 -7.70
CA PRO A 112 25.25 -14.11 -8.05
C PRO A 112 25.05 -15.39 -7.25
N GLN A 113 24.66 -15.28 -5.98
CA GLN A 113 24.37 -16.43 -5.12
C GLN A 113 23.12 -17.16 -5.59
N LEU A 114 22.06 -16.40 -5.91
CA LEU A 114 20.81 -16.96 -6.44
C LEU A 114 21.03 -17.65 -7.78
N GLU A 115 21.75 -17.00 -8.71
CA GLU A 115 22.06 -17.58 -10.01
C GLU A 115 22.85 -18.89 -9.85
N GLY A 116 23.88 -18.92 -9.00
CA GLY A 116 24.67 -20.12 -8.74
C GLY A 116 23.83 -21.29 -8.20
N ILE A 117 22.90 -21.01 -7.28
CA ILE A 117 21.98 -22.05 -6.79
C ILE A 117 21.06 -22.50 -7.91
N VAL A 118 20.37 -21.59 -8.58
CA VAL A 118 19.41 -21.90 -9.66
C VAL A 118 20.09 -22.71 -10.78
N GLN A 119 21.31 -22.35 -11.13
CA GLN A 119 22.10 -23.08 -12.13
C GLN A 119 22.41 -24.53 -11.70
N SER A 120 22.72 -24.75 -10.43
CA SER A 120 22.92 -26.09 -9.86
C SER A 120 21.65 -26.94 -9.83
N LEU A 121 20.49 -26.28 -9.74
CA LEU A 121 19.17 -26.94 -9.70
C LEU A 121 18.63 -27.35 -11.09
N GLY A 122 19.48 -27.52 -12.08
CA GLY A 122 19.14 -28.01 -13.42
C GLY A 122 18.81 -26.92 -14.45
N MET A 123 19.19 -25.68 -14.18
CA MET A 123 19.04 -24.53 -15.10
C MET A 123 20.41 -23.87 -15.35
N PRO A 124 21.37 -24.54 -15.96
CA PRO A 124 22.82 -24.14 -15.99
C PRO A 124 23.10 -22.80 -16.66
N LYS A 125 22.12 -22.26 -17.39
CA LYS A 125 22.26 -21.00 -18.12
C LYS A 125 21.24 -19.94 -17.62
N ALA A 126 20.61 -20.22 -16.51
CA ALA A 126 19.62 -19.30 -15.93
C ALA A 126 20.27 -17.96 -15.53
N ARG A 127 19.52 -16.89 -15.74
CA ARG A 127 19.87 -15.51 -15.37
C ARG A 127 18.77 -14.91 -14.53
N LEU A 128 19.17 -14.07 -13.59
CA LEU A 128 18.29 -13.42 -12.63
C LEU A 128 18.61 -11.92 -12.54
N GLU A 129 17.61 -11.07 -12.50
CA GLU A 129 17.77 -9.63 -12.36
C GLU A 129 16.70 -9.07 -11.43
N PHE A 130 17.11 -8.14 -10.56
CA PHE A 130 16.19 -7.32 -9.77
C PHE A 130 15.93 -6.02 -10.52
N GLY A 131 14.73 -5.86 -11.06
CA GLY A 131 14.23 -4.62 -11.66
C GLY A 131 13.69 -3.67 -10.59
N PHE A 132 14.03 -2.38 -10.72
CA PHE A 132 13.59 -1.32 -9.81
C PHE A 132 12.92 -0.23 -10.65
N GLU A 133 11.60 -0.20 -10.66
CA GLU A 133 10.82 0.77 -11.42
C GLU A 133 10.30 1.88 -10.50
N PRO A 134 10.57 3.16 -10.80
CA PRO A 134 10.06 4.25 -9.98
C PRO A 134 8.54 4.20 -9.84
N SER A 135 8.04 4.46 -8.66
CA SER A 135 6.61 4.54 -8.35
C SER A 135 6.31 5.70 -7.40
N ALA A 136 5.04 6.05 -7.28
CA ALA A 136 4.63 6.98 -6.24
C ALA A 136 5.04 6.43 -4.86
N PRO A 137 5.60 7.28 -3.97
CA PRO A 137 6.00 6.87 -2.64
C PRO A 137 4.86 6.26 -1.84
N ASN A 138 5.15 5.14 -1.19
CA ASN A 138 4.20 4.43 -0.34
C ASN A 138 4.95 3.78 0.84
N ILE A 139 4.24 2.99 1.65
CA ILE A 139 4.80 2.28 2.83
C ILE A 139 5.99 1.37 2.47
N ASN A 140 6.08 0.92 1.22
CA ASN A 140 7.16 0.06 0.72
C ASN A 140 8.29 0.83 0.02
N GLY A 141 8.25 2.15 0.00
CA GLY A 141 9.24 3.01 -0.67
C GLY A 141 8.69 3.69 -1.92
N ALA A 142 9.59 4.16 -2.80
CA ALA A 142 9.26 4.92 -4.02
C ALA A 142 9.61 4.15 -5.29
N GLU A 143 9.67 2.83 -5.22
CA GLU A 143 9.93 1.96 -6.38
C GLU A 143 9.23 0.61 -6.24
N ASN A 144 8.81 0.05 -7.37
CA ASN A 144 8.35 -1.32 -7.47
C ASN A 144 9.55 -2.23 -7.73
N LEU A 145 9.66 -3.28 -6.92
CA LEU A 145 10.68 -4.30 -7.07
C LEU A 145 10.08 -5.48 -7.83
N GLU A 146 10.73 -5.87 -8.92
CA GLU A 146 10.38 -7.03 -9.71
C GLU A 146 11.58 -7.96 -9.85
N ILE A 147 11.37 -9.26 -9.70
CA ILE A 147 12.38 -10.28 -10.03
C ILE A 147 12.11 -10.73 -11.45
N ARG A 148 13.11 -10.57 -12.31
CA ARG A 148 13.12 -11.02 -13.71
C ARG A 148 14.00 -12.24 -13.84
N PHE A 149 13.53 -13.21 -14.62
CA PHE A 149 14.18 -14.50 -14.78
C PHE A 149 14.16 -14.92 -16.25
N GLY A 150 15.24 -15.59 -16.67
CA GLY A 150 15.34 -16.26 -17.97
C GLY A 150 16.06 -17.59 -17.79
N ALA A 151 15.43 -18.69 -18.20
CA ALA A 151 15.98 -20.03 -18.07
C ALA A 151 17.06 -20.30 -19.10
N ASN A 152 16.95 -19.72 -20.30
CA ASN A 152 17.78 -20.04 -21.46
C ASN A 152 18.49 -18.80 -22.03
N PRO A 153 19.69 -18.96 -22.64
CA PRO A 153 20.37 -17.88 -23.35
C PRO A 153 19.55 -17.40 -24.55
N GLY A 154 19.44 -16.07 -24.71
CA GLY A 154 18.72 -15.47 -25.83
C GLY A 154 17.23 -15.24 -25.55
N GLU A 155 16.68 -15.80 -24.48
CA GLU A 155 15.36 -15.43 -24.00
C GLU A 155 15.43 -14.11 -23.27
N PRO A 156 14.46 -13.19 -23.53
CA PRO A 156 14.38 -11.96 -22.73
C PRO A 156 14.04 -12.30 -21.27
N LEU A 157 14.65 -11.59 -20.33
CA LEU A 157 14.30 -11.73 -18.93
C LEU A 157 12.84 -11.31 -18.73
N GLY A 158 12.01 -12.26 -18.34
CA GLY A 158 10.59 -12.05 -18.06
C GLY A 158 10.30 -11.95 -16.55
N SER A 159 9.14 -11.42 -16.20
CA SER A 159 8.66 -11.42 -14.83
C SER A 159 8.60 -12.85 -14.28
N LEU A 160 9.10 -13.07 -13.06
CA LEU A 160 9.02 -14.35 -12.38
C LEU A 160 7.59 -14.91 -12.32
N ALA A 161 6.60 -14.00 -12.18
CA ALA A 161 5.19 -14.36 -12.17
C ALA A 161 4.65 -14.93 -13.49
N LYS A 162 5.42 -14.79 -14.60
CA LYS A 162 5.05 -15.27 -15.94
C LYS A 162 5.82 -16.51 -16.37
N ILE A 163 6.58 -17.14 -15.48
CA ILE A 163 7.27 -18.40 -15.80
C ILE A 163 6.23 -19.46 -16.11
N ALA A 164 6.38 -20.09 -17.27
CA ALA A 164 5.42 -21.07 -17.78
C ALA A 164 5.55 -22.46 -17.12
N SER A 165 6.72 -22.81 -16.56
CA SER A 165 7.01 -24.12 -15.97
C SER A 165 6.88 -24.08 -14.45
N GLY A 166 5.97 -24.89 -13.89
CA GLY A 166 5.80 -25.04 -12.42
C GLY A 166 7.09 -25.50 -11.75
N GLY A 167 7.78 -26.47 -12.35
CA GLY A 167 9.04 -26.98 -11.80
C GLY A 167 10.17 -25.94 -11.79
N GLU A 168 10.31 -25.12 -12.85
CA GLU A 168 11.29 -24.02 -12.86
C GLU A 168 10.98 -22.98 -11.78
N LEU A 169 9.72 -22.59 -11.67
CA LEU A 169 9.28 -21.66 -10.64
C LEU A 169 9.56 -22.18 -9.24
N SER A 170 9.24 -23.46 -8.96
CA SER A 170 9.47 -24.09 -7.66
C SER A 170 10.95 -24.11 -7.30
N ARG A 171 11.84 -24.39 -8.27
CA ARG A 171 13.30 -24.36 -8.05
C ARG A 171 13.85 -22.93 -7.84
N VAL A 172 13.33 -21.93 -8.56
CA VAL A 172 13.69 -20.52 -8.30
C VAL A 172 13.19 -20.10 -6.90
N MET A 173 11.99 -20.50 -6.52
CA MET A 173 11.47 -20.21 -5.17
C MET A 173 12.28 -20.91 -4.08
N LEU A 174 12.80 -22.13 -4.32
CA LEU A 174 13.72 -22.82 -3.43
C LEU A 174 15.01 -22.02 -3.25
N ALA A 175 15.61 -21.52 -4.35
CA ALA A 175 16.81 -20.68 -4.29
C ALA A 175 16.56 -19.37 -3.53
N LEU A 176 15.45 -18.70 -3.80
CA LEU A 176 15.03 -17.46 -3.09
C LEU A 176 14.87 -17.71 -1.60
N SER A 177 14.14 -18.76 -1.22
CA SER A 177 13.93 -19.13 0.18
C SER A 177 15.23 -19.44 0.91
N SER A 178 16.19 -20.04 0.22
CA SER A 178 17.49 -20.41 0.79
C SER A 178 18.41 -19.22 1.04
N VAL A 179 18.33 -18.17 0.20
CA VAL A 179 19.20 -16.98 0.29
C VAL A 179 18.58 -15.86 1.10
N LEU A 180 17.29 -15.63 0.91
CA LEU A 180 16.57 -14.51 1.52
C LEU A 180 15.80 -14.90 2.78
N GLY A 181 15.61 -16.20 3.01
CA GLY A 181 14.68 -16.72 4.01
C GLY A 181 13.22 -16.67 3.50
N SER A 182 12.37 -17.51 4.06
CA SER A 182 10.95 -17.58 3.65
C SER A 182 10.03 -16.68 4.47
N GLY A 183 10.48 -16.14 5.60
CA GLY A 183 9.63 -15.40 6.54
C GLY A 183 8.52 -16.23 7.20
N THR A 184 8.40 -17.52 6.86
CA THR A 184 7.40 -18.47 7.38
C THR A 184 8.10 -19.70 7.99
N PRO A 185 7.57 -20.27 9.10
CA PRO A 185 8.19 -21.42 9.76
C PRO A 185 8.10 -22.70 8.94
N SER A 186 7.15 -22.81 8.01
CA SER A 186 6.93 -24.00 7.17
C SER A 186 6.83 -23.61 5.71
N VAL A 187 7.45 -24.40 4.84
CA VAL A 187 7.47 -24.21 3.37
C VAL A 187 7.08 -25.52 2.70
N ILE A 188 6.24 -25.43 1.68
CA ILE A 188 5.79 -26.58 0.91
C ILE A 188 6.27 -26.42 -0.53
N PHE A 189 7.01 -27.42 -1.04
CA PHE A 189 7.45 -27.48 -2.43
C PHE A 189 6.68 -28.59 -3.17
N ASP A 190 5.99 -28.20 -4.22
CA ASP A 190 5.35 -29.10 -5.18
C ASP A 190 6.03 -28.94 -6.55
N GLU A 191 6.09 -30.01 -7.32
CA GLU A 191 6.70 -30.06 -8.66
C GLU A 191 8.19 -29.61 -8.72
N VAL A 192 8.90 -29.52 -7.60
CA VAL A 192 10.31 -29.06 -7.59
C VAL A 192 11.23 -29.97 -8.40
N ASP A 193 10.83 -31.22 -8.60
CA ASP A 193 11.53 -32.28 -9.34
C ASP A 193 11.02 -32.45 -10.78
N ALA A 194 10.09 -31.62 -11.24
CA ALA A 194 9.57 -31.71 -12.60
C ALA A 194 10.67 -31.42 -13.65
N GLY A 195 10.85 -32.34 -14.58
CA GLY A 195 11.78 -32.22 -15.70
C GLY A 195 13.26 -32.33 -15.35
N ILE A 196 13.60 -32.83 -14.15
CA ILE A 196 14.99 -33.05 -13.74
C ILE A 196 15.26 -34.50 -13.35
N GLY A 197 16.54 -34.86 -13.28
CA GLY A 197 17.04 -36.16 -12.83
C GLY A 197 18.54 -36.10 -12.56
N GLY A 198 19.14 -37.20 -12.19
CA GLY A 198 20.59 -37.33 -12.00
C GLY A 198 21.17 -36.27 -11.04
N ALA A 199 22.21 -35.57 -11.47
CA ALA A 199 22.92 -34.58 -10.63
C ALA A 199 22.03 -33.42 -10.16
N ALA A 200 21.09 -32.95 -11.01
CA ALA A 200 20.18 -31.87 -10.63
C ALA A 200 19.22 -32.31 -9.50
N ALA A 201 18.72 -33.54 -9.53
CA ALA A 201 17.86 -34.08 -8.47
C ALA A 201 18.63 -34.18 -7.13
N ILE A 202 19.90 -34.56 -7.17
CA ILE A 202 20.75 -34.57 -5.97
C ILE A 202 20.92 -33.16 -5.41
N ALA A 203 21.24 -32.20 -6.27
CA ALA A 203 21.42 -30.81 -5.87
C ALA A 203 20.14 -30.19 -5.28
N VAL A 204 18.97 -30.49 -5.85
CA VAL A 204 17.67 -30.09 -5.29
C VAL A 204 17.48 -30.69 -3.89
N GLY A 205 17.74 -32.01 -3.73
CA GLY A 205 17.66 -32.68 -2.44
C GLY A 205 18.55 -32.04 -1.38
N GLU A 206 19.81 -31.72 -1.73
CA GLU A 206 20.77 -31.04 -0.86
C GLU A 206 20.29 -29.63 -0.45
N GLN A 207 19.74 -28.90 -1.40
CA GLN A 207 19.25 -27.55 -1.12
C GLN A 207 18.01 -27.56 -0.22
N LEU A 208 17.10 -28.53 -0.40
CA LEU A 208 15.96 -28.76 0.47
C LEU A 208 16.39 -29.16 1.90
N GLU A 209 17.39 -30.05 2.00
CA GLU A 209 17.97 -30.46 3.27
C GLU A 209 18.61 -29.26 4.02
N ARG A 210 19.38 -28.42 3.33
CA ARG A 210 19.91 -27.18 3.91
C ARG A 210 18.82 -26.24 4.42
N LEU A 211 17.76 -26.05 3.64
CA LEU A 211 16.64 -25.23 4.05
C LEU A 211 15.92 -25.80 5.27
N SER A 212 15.88 -27.14 5.42
CA SER A 212 15.23 -27.81 6.54
C SER A 212 15.92 -27.59 7.89
N ASN A 213 17.15 -27.06 7.92
CA ASN A 213 17.83 -26.69 9.16
C ASN A 213 17.20 -25.48 9.87
N SER A 214 16.48 -24.64 9.13
CA SER A 214 15.84 -23.43 9.65
C SER A 214 14.32 -23.39 9.48
N HIS A 215 13.75 -24.29 8.67
CA HIS A 215 12.33 -24.34 8.34
C HIS A 215 11.81 -25.76 8.37
N GLN A 216 10.52 -25.92 8.63
CA GLN A 216 9.83 -27.17 8.31
C GLN A 216 9.60 -27.22 6.79
N VAL A 217 10.23 -28.18 6.11
CA VAL A 217 10.12 -28.32 4.65
C VAL A 217 9.28 -29.57 4.34
N LEU A 218 8.19 -29.38 3.60
CA LEU A 218 7.37 -30.45 3.03
C LEU A 218 7.60 -30.47 1.52
N VAL A 219 7.83 -31.66 0.98
CA VAL A 219 8.12 -31.82 -0.44
C VAL A 219 7.24 -32.94 -1.02
N VAL A 220 6.60 -32.66 -2.14
CA VAL A 220 5.96 -33.68 -2.96
C VAL A 220 6.95 -34.05 -4.07
N THR A 221 7.38 -35.31 -4.14
CA THR A 221 8.40 -35.76 -5.10
C THR A 221 8.15 -37.19 -5.55
N HIS A 222 8.56 -37.48 -6.78
CA HIS A 222 8.64 -38.82 -7.33
C HIS A 222 10.09 -39.35 -7.47
N LEU A 223 11.09 -38.50 -7.13
CA LEU A 223 12.51 -38.85 -7.25
C LEU A 223 13.07 -39.39 -5.93
N ALA A 224 13.63 -40.60 -5.99
CA ALA A 224 14.26 -41.26 -4.84
C ALA A 224 15.41 -40.45 -4.25
N GLN A 225 16.18 -39.73 -5.08
CA GLN A 225 17.31 -38.87 -4.68
C GLN A 225 16.88 -37.76 -3.72
N ILE A 226 15.68 -37.22 -3.93
CA ILE A 226 15.10 -36.19 -3.05
C ILE A 226 14.50 -36.83 -1.81
N ALA A 227 13.68 -37.91 -1.99
CA ALA A 227 13.02 -38.59 -0.88
C ALA A 227 14.00 -39.21 0.12
N ALA A 228 15.18 -39.68 -0.32
CA ALA A 228 16.23 -40.21 0.53
C ALA A 228 16.79 -39.18 1.53
N ARG A 229 16.81 -37.90 1.16
CA ARG A 229 17.31 -36.79 2.00
C ARG A 229 16.35 -36.38 3.13
N ALA A 230 15.06 -36.75 3.04
CA ALA A 230 14.06 -36.38 4.03
C ALA A 230 14.31 -37.07 5.38
N THR A 231 13.99 -36.39 6.47
CA THR A 231 13.99 -36.98 7.83
C THR A 231 12.77 -37.88 8.05
N GLN A 232 11.66 -37.58 7.40
CA GLN A 232 10.45 -38.37 7.42
C GLN A 232 9.97 -38.62 5.99
N HIS A 233 9.50 -39.84 5.72
CA HIS A 233 8.99 -40.24 4.41
C HIS A 233 7.55 -40.71 4.55
N PHE A 234 6.63 -40.09 3.81
CA PHE A 234 5.24 -40.46 3.72
C PHE A 234 4.94 -40.93 2.30
N LYS A 235 4.39 -42.14 2.19
CA LYS A 235 3.90 -42.68 0.93
C LYS A 235 2.42 -42.36 0.76
N VAL A 236 2.09 -41.82 -0.41
CA VAL A 236 0.70 -41.56 -0.82
C VAL A 236 0.31 -42.58 -1.86
N SER A 237 -0.74 -43.35 -1.57
CA SER A 237 -1.26 -44.39 -2.45
C SER A 237 -2.74 -44.19 -2.75
N LYS A 238 -3.15 -44.49 -3.97
CA LYS A 238 -4.55 -44.52 -4.38
C LYS A 238 -5.02 -45.96 -4.42
N LEU A 239 -6.02 -46.29 -3.61
CA LEU A 239 -6.63 -47.61 -3.57
C LEU A 239 -8.07 -47.50 -4.11
N GLU A 240 -8.44 -48.41 -4.97
CA GLU A 240 -9.82 -48.54 -5.41
C GLU A 240 -10.57 -49.49 -4.49
N VAL A 241 -11.58 -48.96 -3.77
CA VAL A 241 -12.40 -49.73 -2.84
C VAL A 241 -13.87 -49.57 -3.25
N LYS A 242 -14.50 -50.62 -3.69
CA LYS A 242 -15.92 -50.64 -4.11
C LYS A 242 -16.26 -49.57 -5.16
N GLY A 243 -15.39 -49.41 -6.18
CA GLY A 243 -15.59 -48.45 -7.26
C GLY A 243 -15.35 -46.96 -6.87
N ARG A 244 -14.75 -46.71 -5.69
CA ARG A 244 -14.36 -45.37 -5.23
C ARG A 244 -12.87 -45.35 -4.97
N THR A 245 -12.19 -44.27 -5.43
CA THR A 245 -10.78 -44.05 -5.14
C THR A 245 -10.64 -43.55 -3.71
N LYS A 246 -9.86 -44.24 -2.89
CA LYS A 246 -9.45 -43.83 -1.56
C LYS A 246 -7.95 -43.48 -1.56
N VAL A 247 -7.59 -42.34 -1.03
CA VAL A 247 -6.21 -41.97 -0.82
C VAL A 247 -5.77 -42.43 0.57
N VAL A 248 -4.63 -43.12 0.64
CA VAL A 248 -4.01 -43.59 1.88
C VAL A 248 -2.63 -42.92 1.99
N VAL A 249 -2.33 -42.37 3.18
CA VAL A 249 -1.04 -41.78 3.53
C VAL A 249 -0.42 -42.66 4.61
N GLU A 250 0.78 -43.17 4.38
CA GLU A 250 1.48 -44.06 5.28
C GLU A 250 2.86 -43.49 5.58
N LYS A 251 3.24 -43.43 6.88
CA LYS A 251 4.60 -43.05 7.29
C LYS A 251 5.52 -44.26 7.15
N LEU A 252 6.59 -44.13 6.34
CA LEU A 252 7.54 -45.19 6.10
C LEU A 252 8.75 -45.07 7.04
N ASN A 253 9.15 -46.21 7.64
CA ASN A 253 10.31 -46.32 8.49
C ASN A 253 11.12 -47.58 8.13
N GLY A 254 12.38 -47.62 8.48
CA GLY A 254 13.25 -48.80 8.34
C GLY A 254 13.21 -49.41 6.95
N GLU A 255 13.00 -50.72 6.86
CA GLU A 255 13.03 -51.48 5.60
C GLU A 255 11.93 -51.03 4.63
N ASN A 256 10.73 -50.67 5.12
CA ASN A 256 9.66 -50.18 4.24
C ASN A 256 10.04 -48.91 3.50
N ARG A 257 10.87 -48.05 4.11
CA ARG A 257 11.40 -46.88 3.43
C ARG A 257 12.44 -47.25 2.36
N VAL A 258 13.27 -48.23 2.64
CA VAL A 258 14.26 -48.75 1.65
C VAL A 258 13.53 -49.36 0.45
N LEU A 259 12.50 -50.18 0.66
CA LEU A 259 11.72 -50.80 -0.40
C LEU A 259 11.00 -49.75 -1.26
N GLU A 260 10.43 -48.71 -0.67
CA GLU A 260 9.79 -47.63 -1.43
C GLU A 260 10.80 -46.84 -2.27
N LEU A 261 11.96 -46.54 -1.71
CA LEU A 261 13.05 -45.86 -2.47
C LEU A 261 13.52 -46.76 -3.62
N ALA A 262 13.68 -48.08 -3.43
CA ALA A 262 13.99 -49.03 -4.48
C ALA A 262 12.95 -49.04 -5.62
N ARG A 263 11.67 -49.03 -5.23
CA ARG A 263 10.55 -48.91 -6.18
C ARG A 263 10.60 -47.57 -6.94
N MET A 264 10.90 -46.46 -6.26
CA MET A 264 11.08 -45.13 -6.91
C MET A 264 12.24 -45.09 -7.89
N LEU A 265 13.32 -45.82 -7.62
CA LEU A 265 14.51 -45.88 -8.48
C LEU A 265 14.31 -46.68 -9.75
N SER A 266 13.65 -47.86 -9.67
CA SER A 266 13.61 -48.83 -10.76
C SER A 266 12.23 -49.40 -11.08
N GLY A 267 11.20 -48.96 -10.36
CA GLY A 267 9.86 -49.54 -10.47
C GLY A 267 9.70 -50.94 -9.82
N SER A 268 10.76 -51.46 -9.21
CA SER A 268 10.80 -52.83 -8.61
C SER A 268 11.61 -52.82 -7.30
N ASP A 269 11.44 -53.90 -6.53
CA ASP A 269 12.18 -54.18 -5.30
C ASP A 269 13.31 -55.20 -5.51
N SER A 270 13.90 -55.18 -6.70
CA SER A 270 15.03 -56.08 -7.02
C SER A 270 16.22 -55.84 -6.05
N ARG A 271 17.03 -56.91 -5.82
CA ARG A 271 18.18 -56.83 -4.92
C ARG A 271 19.12 -55.65 -5.21
N ALA A 272 19.40 -55.39 -6.49
CA ALA A 272 20.22 -54.28 -6.91
C ALA A 272 19.60 -52.92 -6.61
N ALA A 273 18.26 -52.77 -6.78
CA ALA A 273 17.55 -51.54 -6.44
C ALA A 273 17.51 -51.28 -4.93
N VAL A 274 17.38 -52.35 -4.11
CA VAL A 274 17.44 -52.24 -2.64
C VAL A 274 18.83 -51.87 -2.18
N GLU A 275 19.89 -52.44 -2.75
CA GLU A 275 21.27 -52.01 -2.42
C GLU A 275 21.54 -50.56 -2.77
N HIS A 276 21.12 -50.10 -3.95
CA HIS A 276 21.23 -48.69 -4.35
C HIS A 276 20.40 -47.75 -3.45
N ALA A 277 19.19 -48.17 -3.07
CA ALA A 277 18.36 -47.37 -2.11
C ALA A 277 19.03 -47.21 -0.75
N ARG A 278 19.74 -48.25 -0.25
CA ARG A 278 20.51 -48.19 0.99
C ARG A 278 21.74 -47.29 0.85
N GLU A 279 22.42 -47.31 -0.30
CA GLU A 279 23.54 -46.40 -0.60
C GLU A 279 23.07 -44.95 -0.56
N LEU A 280 21.94 -44.63 -1.20
CA LEU A 280 21.33 -43.26 -1.15
C LEU A 280 21.00 -42.79 0.25
N LEU A 281 20.52 -43.68 1.10
CA LEU A 281 20.23 -43.35 2.50
C LEU A 281 21.48 -43.13 3.35
N ASN A 282 22.59 -43.84 3.02
CA ASN A 282 23.87 -43.73 3.72
C ASN A 282 24.72 -42.55 3.23
N ALA A 283 24.46 -42.05 2.03
CA ALA A 283 25.17 -40.91 1.43
C ALA A 283 24.65 -39.52 1.96
N ARG A 284 23.85 -39.54 2.98
CA ARG A 284 23.23 -38.37 3.63
C ARG A 284 24.21 -37.64 4.55
#